data_4f390dc4b4b78ac6b07c201d4bc04bf4
#
_entry.id   4f390dc4b4b78ac6b07c201d4bc04bf4
#
_cell.length_a   1.000
_cell.length_b   1.000
_cell.length_c   1.000
_cell.angle_alpha   90.00
_cell.angle_beta   90.00
_cell.angle_gamma   90.00
#
_symmetry.space_group_name_H-M   'P 1'
#
loop_
_entity.id
_entity.type
_entity.pdbx_description
1 polymer ?
#
loop_
_entity_poly.entity_id
_entity_poly.type
_entity_poly.pdbx_seq_one_letter_code
_entity_poly.pdbx_strand_id
1 'polypeptide(L)'
;LQLGFLKLLRGTGLRLEAQKYGYTYVDVAPYEIFSNNVLPFDDIVRIKHAEDVLEKYWNAHRMDATIEYLVTDVFDTPFDFFQGFGTYWEERGWSRIGHQLEDLFMRLLDFLSTLPHVDLGIVKTLMLIDYFKPQSFIPRKTWWTERVAEDQLKALYAAIRQDATVAGEEFAAMNVSEKDLFKHSLIIPSSISYKDLQKERVVKQDGYLFIYFRQGQTPYMVDIKL
;
A
#
# COMPACT_ATOMS: atom_id res chain seq x y z
N LEU A 1 -11.70 9.05 3.04
CA LEU A 1 -12.74 8.57 3.95
C LEU A 1 -12.40 9.01 5.38
N GLN A 2 -13.39 9.52 6.13
CA GLN A 2 -13.19 9.91 7.53
C GLN A 2 -14.21 9.19 8.40
N LEU A 3 -13.73 8.47 9.40
CA LEU A 3 -14.56 7.89 10.45
C LEU A 3 -14.66 8.90 11.61
N GLY A 4 -15.88 9.29 11.97
CA GLY A 4 -16.13 10.22 13.07
C GLY A 4 -16.69 9.49 14.27
N PHE A 5 -16.01 9.57 15.43
CA PHE A 5 -16.55 9.04 16.69
C PHE A 5 -17.46 10.07 17.35
N LEU A 6 -18.66 9.63 17.71
CA LEU A 6 -19.69 10.50 18.31
C LEU A 6 -19.22 11.07 19.65
N LYS A 7 -19.44 12.37 19.83
CA LYS A 7 -19.17 13.10 21.08
C LYS A 7 -20.45 13.68 21.63
N LEU A 8 -20.79 13.37 22.89
CA LEU A 8 -21.95 13.89 23.56
C LEU A 8 -21.64 15.25 24.22
N LEU A 9 -21.64 16.29 23.39
CA LEU A 9 -21.34 17.66 23.86
C LEU A 9 -22.39 18.18 24.84
N ARG A 10 -21.95 18.98 25.83
CA ARG A 10 -22.86 19.59 26.82
C ARG A 10 -23.90 20.47 26.12
N GLY A 11 -25.17 20.37 26.56
CA GLY A 11 -26.28 21.13 26.02
C GLY A 11 -26.89 20.58 24.72
N THR A 12 -26.39 19.48 24.16
CA THR A 12 -27.01 18.86 22.98
C THR A 12 -28.20 17.98 23.36
N GLY A 13 -29.21 17.93 22.47
CA GLY A 13 -30.39 17.07 22.66
C GLY A 13 -30.03 15.59 22.84
N LEU A 14 -29.05 15.09 22.06
CA LEU A 14 -28.60 13.71 22.14
C LEU A 14 -28.02 13.37 23.53
N ARG A 15 -27.31 14.31 24.17
CA ARG A 15 -26.79 14.12 25.51
C ARG A 15 -27.92 14.08 26.55
N LEU A 16 -28.97 14.87 26.38
CA LEU A 16 -30.14 14.85 27.26
C LEU A 16 -30.90 13.51 27.17
N GLU A 17 -30.84 12.87 25.99
CA GLU A 17 -31.47 11.57 25.75
C GLU A 17 -30.50 10.38 25.94
N ALA A 18 -29.31 10.59 26.49
CA ALA A 18 -28.25 9.56 26.56
C ALA A 18 -28.74 8.26 27.24
N GLN A 19 -29.53 8.34 28.29
CA GLN A 19 -30.08 7.17 28.98
C GLN A 19 -31.03 6.34 28.09
N LYS A 20 -31.81 6.99 27.23
CA LYS A 20 -32.75 6.33 26.31
C LYS A 20 -32.03 5.41 25.32
N TYR A 21 -30.85 5.81 24.88
CA TYR A 21 -30.04 5.07 23.93
C TYR A 21 -28.93 4.26 24.59
N GLY A 22 -28.84 4.27 25.91
CA GLY A 22 -27.84 3.53 26.69
C GLY A 22 -26.41 3.99 26.44
N TYR A 23 -26.19 5.27 26.13
CA TYR A 23 -24.83 5.79 25.92
C TYR A 23 -24.01 5.78 27.21
N THR A 24 -22.85 5.15 27.14
CA THR A 24 -21.75 5.34 28.09
C THR A 24 -20.71 6.25 27.43
N TYR A 25 -20.30 7.31 28.12
CA TYR A 25 -19.43 8.34 27.55
C TYR A 25 -18.59 9.05 28.60
N VAL A 26 -17.55 9.77 28.14
CA VAL A 26 -16.74 10.64 29.01
C VAL A 26 -17.48 11.93 29.30
N ASP A 27 -17.72 12.27 30.59
CA ASP A 27 -18.44 13.48 30.98
C ASP A 27 -17.61 14.77 30.86
N VAL A 28 -16.33 14.66 30.62
CA VAL A 28 -15.38 15.75 30.35
C VAL A 28 -14.86 15.66 28.91
N ALA A 29 -14.26 16.75 28.40
CA ALA A 29 -13.67 16.72 27.07
C ALA A 29 -12.70 15.52 26.93
N PRO A 30 -12.74 14.78 25.82
CA PRO A 30 -13.41 15.05 24.54
C PRO A 30 -14.88 14.60 24.43
N TYR A 31 -15.57 14.18 25.50
CA TYR A 31 -16.99 13.77 25.53
C TYR A 31 -17.33 12.57 24.63
N GLU A 32 -16.37 11.75 24.37
CA GLU A 32 -16.48 10.62 23.43
C GLU A 32 -17.31 9.48 24.04
N ILE A 33 -18.10 8.79 23.19
CA ILE A 33 -18.85 7.62 23.62
C ILE A 33 -17.96 6.39 23.71
N PHE A 34 -18.25 5.51 24.65
CA PHE A 34 -17.63 4.20 24.80
C PHE A 34 -18.53 3.06 24.33
N SER A 35 -19.87 3.24 24.46
CA SER A 35 -20.83 2.24 24.02
C SER A 35 -22.23 2.84 23.93
N ASN A 36 -23.14 2.09 23.33
CA ASN A 36 -24.57 2.32 23.39
C ASN A 36 -25.34 0.98 23.29
N ASN A 37 -26.69 1.02 23.23
CA ASN A 37 -27.53 -0.18 23.17
C ASN A 37 -27.29 -1.05 21.90
N VAL A 38 -26.67 -0.50 20.85
CA VAL A 38 -26.44 -1.17 19.57
C VAL A 38 -24.98 -1.50 19.37
N LEU A 39 -24.06 -0.64 19.85
CA LEU A 39 -22.64 -0.73 19.63
C LEU A 39 -21.90 -0.87 20.97
N PRO A 40 -21.48 -2.08 21.35
CA PRO A 40 -20.73 -2.33 22.58
C PRO A 40 -19.35 -1.71 22.53
N PHE A 41 -18.71 -1.61 23.69
CA PHE A 41 -17.37 -1.01 23.83
C PHE A 41 -16.30 -1.67 22.93
N ASP A 42 -16.28 -3.00 22.89
CA ASP A 42 -15.30 -3.74 22.12
C ASP A 42 -15.43 -3.46 20.61
N ASP A 43 -16.64 -3.25 20.10
CA ASP A 43 -16.84 -2.89 18.69
C ASP A 43 -16.33 -1.48 18.38
N ILE A 44 -16.53 -0.52 19.30
CA ILE A 44 -15.95 0.83 19.15
C ILE A 44 -14.42 0.77 19.13
N VAL A 45 -13.81 -0.04 19.98
CA VAL A 45 -12.36 -0.24 20.01
C VAL A 45 -11.88 -0.85 18.70
N ARG A 46 -12.56 -1.88 18.18
CA ARG A 46 -12.22 -2.52 16.89
C ARG A 46 -12.34 -1.55 15.72
N ILE A 47 -13.37 -0.70 15.70
CA ILE A 47 -13.50 0.34 14.67
C ILE A 47 -12.36 1.36 14.75
N LYS A 48 -11.90 1.72 15.96
CA LYS A 48 -10.73 2.61 16.13
C LYS A 48 -9.44 1.98 15.60
N HIS A 49 -9.26 0.67 15.78
CA HIS A 49 -8.11 -0.03 15.18
C HIS A 49 -8.16 -0.01 13.65
N ALA A 50 -9.35 -0.21 13.07
CA ALA A 50 -9.55 -0.11 11.62
C ALA A 50 -9.29 1.31 11.11
N GLU A 51 -9.75 2.34 11.83
CA GLU A 51 -9.50 3.75 11.49
C GLU A 51 -8.01 4.08 11.47
N ASP A 52 -7.24 3.63 12.45
CA ASP A 52 -5.80 3.92 12.54
C ASP A 52 -5.02 3.45 11.30
N VAL A 53 -5.30 2.25 10.80
CA VAL A 53 -4.68 1.74 9.57
C VAL A 53 -5.29 2.35 8.32
N LEU A 54 -6.58 2.67 8.30
CA LEU A 54 -7.23 3.37 7.19
C LEU A 54 -6.60 4.74 6.94
N GLU A 55 -6.33 5.52 7.99
CA GLU A 55 -5.66 6.81 7.88
C GLU A 55 -4.23 6.69 7.32
N LYS A 56 -3.49 5.66 7.74
CA LYS A 56 -2.10 5.48 7.32
C LYS A 56 -1.95 4.94 5.91
N TYR A 57 -2.88 4.10 5.45
CA TYR A 57 -2.73 3.34 4.21
C TYR A 57 -3.66 3.84 3.11
N TRP A 58 -4.91 4.13 3.39
CA TRP A 58 -5.86 4.63 2.41
C TRP A 58 -5.79 6.16 2.26
N ASN A 59 -6.05 6.90 3.33
CA ASN A 59 -6.15 8.36 3.26
C ASN A 59 -4.81 9.04 2.94
N ALA A 60 -3.70 8.43 3.30
CA ALA A 60 -2.38 8.97 3.02
C ALA A 60 -1.89 8.73 1.58
N HIS A 61 -2.65 7.98 0.75
CA HIS A 61 -2.34 7.70 -0.66
C HIS A 61 -0.92 7.19 -0.90
N ARG A 62 -0.47 6.26 -0.04
CA ARG A 62 0.90 5.73 -0.13
C ARG A 62 1.01 4.41 -0.88
N MET A 63 -0.10 3.68 -0.97
CA MET A 63 -0.17 2.32 -1.52
C MET A 63 -1.48 2.13 -2.29
N ASP A 64 -1.81 3.06 -3.18
CA ASP A 64 -3.14 3.11 -3.82
C ASP A 64 -3.44 1.84 -4.63
N ALA A 65 -2.50 1.40 -5.49
CA ALA A 65 -2.72 0.19 -6.29
C ALA A 65 -2.79 -1.08 -5.43
N THR A 66 -1.97 -1.15 -4.37
CA THR A 66 -1.97 -2.29 -3.45
C THR A 66 -3.28 -2.36 -2.67
N ILE A 67 -3.70 -1.26 -2.05
CA ILE A 67 -4.92 -1.25 -1.22
C ILE A 67 -6.16 -1.46 -2.09
N GLU A 68 -6.24 -0.84 -3.28
CA GLU A 68 -7.34 -1.08 -4.21
C GLU A 68 -7.49 -2.57 -4.53
N TYR A 69 -6.38 -3.24 -4.91
CA TYR A 69 -6.40 -4.68 -5.17
C TYR A 69 -6.86 -5.50 -3.95
N LEU A 70 -6.37 -5.17 -2.76
CA LEU A 70 -6.75 -5.89 -1.55
C LEU A 70 -8.24 -5.77 -1.25
N VAL A 71 -8.83 -4.58 -1.37
CA VAL A 71 -10.23 -4.34 -1.00
C VAL A 71 -11.23 -4.73 -2.10
N THR A 72 -10.77 -4.94 -3.36
CA THR A 72 -11.63 -5.33 -4.46
C THR A 72 -11.54 -6.80 -4.85
N ASP A 73 -10.33 -7.38 -4.77
CA ASP A 73 -10.06 -8.71 -5.34
C ASP A 73 -9.68 -9.76 -4.29
N VAL A 74 -9.29 -9.35 -3.07
CA VAL A 74 -8.74 -10.28 -2.07
C VAL A 74 -9.66 -10.46 -0.85
N PHE A 75 -10.24 -9.38 -0.35
CA PHE A 75 -11.13 -9.42 0.81
C PHE A 75 -12.58 -9.27 0.39
N ASP A 76 -13.51 -9.91 1.12
CA ASP A 76 -14.95 -9.86 0.81
C ASP A 76 -15.50 -8.44 0.88
N THR A 77 -15.02 -7.64 1.82
CA THR A 77 -15.34 -6.20 1.93
C THR A 77 -14.11 -5.37 2.32
N PRO A 78 -14.08 -4.07 1.98
CA PRO A 78 -13.05 -3.16 2.49
C PRO A 78 -12.98 -3.14 4.02
N PHE A 79 -14.12 -3.29 4.70
CA PHE A 79 -14.15 -3.33 6.16
C PHE A 79 -13.39 -4.55 6.72
N ASP A 80 -13.53 -5.72 6.11
CA ASP A 80 -12.84 -6.94 6.55
C ASP A 80 -11.32 -6.78 6.48
N PHE A 81 -10.82 -6.17 5.41
CA PHE A 81 -9.41 -5.84 5.29
C PHE A 81 -8.94 -4.89 6.40
N PHE A 82 -9.57 -3.72 6.54
CA PHE A 82 -9.14 -2.73 7.52
C PHE A 82 -9.33 -3.21 8.95
N GLN A 83 -10.39 -3.97 9.24
CA GLN A 83 -10.64 -4.54 10.56
C GLN A 83 -9.62 -5.62 10.92
N GLY A 84 -9.33 -6.54 10.00
CA GLY A 84 -8.33 -7.58 10.20
C GLY A 84 -6.93 -7.01 10.39
N PHE A 85 -6.55 -6.07 9.52
CA PHE A 85 -5.25 -5.41 9.62
C PHE A 85 -5.13 -4.51 10.85
N GLY A 86 -6.19 -3.77 11.21
CA GLY A 86 -6.20 -2.94 12.42
C GLY A 86 -6.07 -3.75 13.71
N THR A 87 -6.72 -4.93 13.78
CA THR A 87 -6.55 -5.86 14.91
C THR A 87 -5.11 -6.36 14.99
N TYR A 88 -4.56 -6.85 13.87
CA TYR A 88 -3.17 -7.30 13.79
C TYR A 88 -2.16 -6.20 14.15
N TRP A 89 -2.41 -4.98 13.71
CA TRP A 89 -1.63 -3.78 13.99
C TRP A 89 -1.55 -3.47 15.49
N GLU A 90 -2.69 -3.54 16.19
CA GLU A 90 -2.75 -3.30 17.63
C GLU A 90 -2.07 -4.42 18.43
N GLU A 91 -2.30 -5.69 18.07
CA GLU A 91 -1.65 -6.85 18.70
C GLU A 91 -0.11 -6.77 18.66
N ARG A 92 0.45 -6.17 17.60
CA ARG A 92 1.88 -5.91 17.45
C ARG A 92 2.35 -4.63 18.16
N GLY A 93 1.44 -3.86 18.75
CA GLY A 93 1.76 -2.60 19.43
C GLY A 93 2.21 -1.48 18.49
N TRP A 94 1.93 -1.60 17.18
CA TRP A 94 2.37 -0.62 16.19
C TRP A 94 1.61 0.69 16.23
N SER A 95 0.40 0.73 16.81
CA SER A 95 -0.37 1.94 17.06
C SER A 95 0.34 2.95 17.98
N ARG A 96 1.33 2.48 18.78
CA ARG A 96 1.99 3.25 19.84
C ARG A 96 3.35 3.81 19.45
N ILE A 97 3.80 3.59 18.22
CA ILE A 97 5.14 3.99 17.75
C ILE A 97 5.06 4.75 16.44
N GLY A 98 6.09 5.54 16.15
CA GLY A 98 6.24 6.22 14.87
C GLY A 98 6.63 5.25 13.75
N HIS A 99 6.36 5.60 12.50
CA HIS A 99 6.64 4.79 11.33
C HIS A 99 7.37 5.60 10.26
N GLN A 100 8.43 5.02 9.70
CA GLN A 100 8.97 5.44 8.43
C GLN A 100 8.15 4.82 7.28
N LEU A 101 8.30 5.33 6.07
CA LEU A 101 7.55 4.80 4.92
C LEU A 101 7.81 3.31 4.72
N GLU A 102 9.07 2.90 4.78
CA GLU A 102 9.48 1.50 4.59
C GLU A 102 8.88 0.57 5.66
N ASP A 103 8.72 1.05 6.91
CA ASP A 103 8.07 0.28 7.98
C ASP A 103 6.62 -0.04 7.63
N LEU A 104 5.91 0.90 7.01
CA LEU A 104 4.51 0.69 6.60
C LEU A 104 4.41 -0.43 5.56
N PHE A 105 5.31 -0.45 4.56
CA PHE A 105 5.36 -1.53 3.58
C PHE A 105 5.66 -2.89 4.23
N MET A 106 6.67 -2.96 5.10
CA MET A 106 7.01 -4.19 5.81
C MET A 106 5.87 -4.71 6.69
N ARG A 107 5.16 -3.84 7.39
CA ARG A 107 4.06 -4.24 8.28
C ARG A 107 2.84 -4.73 7.54
N LEU A 108 2.49 -4.10 6.41
CA LEU A 108 1.44 -4.62 5.55
C LEU A 108 1.81 -6.00 5.01
N LEU A 109 3.05 -6.17 4.53
CA LEU A 109 3.55 -7.45 4.05
C LEU A 109 3.57 -8.53 5.15
N ASP A 110 3.95 -8.17 6.39
CA ASP A 110 3.94 -9.07 7.54
C ASP A 110 2.51 -9.57 7.82
N PHE A 111 1.53 -8.69 7.86
CA PHE A 111 0.12 -9.06 7.98
C PHE A 111 -0.35 -9.99 6.85
N LEU A 112 -0.14 -9.59 5.61
CA LEU A 112 -0.61 -10.36 4.44
C LEU A 112 0.07 -11.73 4.33
N SER A 113 1.30 -11.86 4.84
CA SER A 113 2.02 -13.13 4.88
C SER A 113 1.39 -14.14 5.85
N THR A 114 0.53 -13.72 6.76
CA THR A 114 -0.23 -14.61 7.65
C THR A 114 -1.47 -15.20 6.99
N LEU A 115 -1.86 -14.70 5.82
CA LEU A 115 -3.11 -15.04 5.13
C LEU A 115 -2.85 -15.98 3.94
N PRO A 116 -3.23 -17.25 4.03
CA PRO A 116 -2.87 -18.26 3.02
C PRO A 116 -3.54 -18.05 1.64
N HIS A 117 -4.62 -17.27 1.57
CA HIS A 117 -5.34 -16.97 0.33
C HIS A 117 -4.76 -15.78 -0.45
N VAL A 118 -3.78 -15.07 0.11
CA VAL A 118 -3.16 -13.90 -0.52
C VAL A 118 -2.03 -14.33 -1.45
N ASP A 119 -2.09 -13.94 -2.73
CA ASP A 119 -0.96 -14.10 -3.66
C ASP A 119 0.12 -13.04 -3.36
N LEU A 120 1.11 -13.44 -2.57
CA LEU A 120 2.20 -12.55 -2.16
C LEU A 120 3.05 -12.06 -3.33
N GLY A 121 3.11 -12.77 -4.45
CA GLY A 121 3.81 -12.31 -5.66
C GLY A 121 3.14 -11.08 -6.25
N ILE A 122 1.82 -11.12 -6.43
CA ILE A 122 1.02 -9.98 -6.89
C ILE A 122 1.17 -8.80 -5.93
N VAL A 123 0.92 -9.03 -4.63
CA VAL A 123 0.96 -7.97 -3.62
C VAL A 123 2.32 -7.30 -3.56
N LYS A 124 3.42 -8.06 -3.51
CA LYS A 124 4.77 -7.50 -3.48
C LYS A 124 5.08 -6.66 -4.71
N THR A 125 4.62 -7.07 -5.90
CA THR A 125 4.81 -6.29 -7.12
C THR A 125 4.03 -4.97 -7.05
N LEU A 126 2.76 -5.00 -6.61
CA LEU A 126 1.96 -3.79 -6.44
C LEU A 126 2.60 -2.83 -5.42
N MET A 127 3.03 -3.36 -4.27
CA MET A 127 3.72 -2.58 -3.24
C MET A 127 5.01 -1.93 -3.78
N LEU A 128 5.78 -2.63 -4.62
CA LEU A 128 6.99 -2.07 -5.24
C LEU A 128 6.65 -0.95 -6.24
N ILE A 129 5.58 -1.13 -7.03
CA ILE A 129 5.10 -0.09 -7.94
C ILE A 129 4.67 1.16 -7.15
N ASP A 130 3.86 0.99 -6.11
CA ASP A 130 3.43 2.10 -5.24
C ASP A 130 4.63 2.80 -4.58
N TYR A 131 5.62 2.02 -4.13
CA TYR A 131 6.82 2.56 -3.49
C TYR A 131 7.69 3.37 -4.45
N PHE A 132 7.86 2.89 -5.70
CA PHE A 132 8.72 3.57 -6.67
C PHE A 132 8.03 4.73 -7.39
N LYS A 133 6.70 4.68 -7.59
CA LYS A 133 5.96 5.68 -8.36
C LYS A 133 6.21 7.14 -7.93
N PRO A 134 6.32 7.49 -6.63
CA PRO A 134 6.63 8.84 -6.20
C PRO A 134 8.14 9.17 -6.18
N GLN A 135 9.03 8.22 -6.49
CA GLN A 135 10.47 8.40 -6.38
C GLN A 135 11.06 9.01 -7.65
N SER A 136 11.95 10.00 -7.48
CA SER A 136 12.75 10.58 -8.59
C SER A 136 14.13 9.93 -8.74
N PHE A 137 14.52 9.07 -7.81
CA PHE A 137 15.83 8.40 -7.77
C PHE A 137 15.68 6.99 -7.22
N ILE A 138 16.64 6.13 -7.49
CA ILE A 138 16.71 4.80 -6.87
C ILE A 138 16.81 4.96 -5.34
N PRO A 139 15.85 4.44 -4.56
CA PRO A 139 15.89 4.55 -3.11
C PRO A 139 17.13 3.86 -2.52
N ARG A 140 17.76 4.50 -1.54
CA ARG A 140 18.91 3.92 -0.83
C ARG A 140 18.51 2.83 0.15
N LYS A 141 17.36 2.98 0.81
CA LYS A 141 16.78 1.99 1.70
C LYS A 141 15.86 1.07 0.91
N THR A 142 15.95 -0.21 1.18
CA THR A 142 15.12 -1.23 0.55
C THR A 142 14.40 -2.01 1.64
N TRP A 143 13.08 -2.12 1.54
CA TRP A 143 12.25 -2.94 2.42
C TRP A 143 11.99 -4.34 1.82
N TRP A 144 12.29 -4.54 0.54
CA TRP A 144 12.11 -5.80 -0.18
C TRP A 144 13.44 -6.56 -0.31
N THR A 145 13.35 -7.88 -0.41
CA THR A 145 14.50 -8.79 -0.50
C THR A 145 14.66 -9.46 -1.86
N GLU A 146 13.60 -9.52 -2.64
CA GLU A 146 13.58 -10.16 -3.96
C GLU A 146 14.51 -9.45 -4.92
N ARG A 147 15.31 -10.25 -5.64
CA ARG A 147 16.27 -9.76 -6.64
C ARG A 147 16.17 -10.62 -7.90
N VAL A 148 16.39 -10.01 -9.03
CA VAL A 148 16.65 -10.74 -10.28
C VAL A 148 18.00 -11.45 -10.14
N ALA A 149 18.08 -12.70 -10.59
CA ALA A 149 19.34 -13.45 -10.60
C ALA A 149 20.39 -12.69 -11.42
N GLU A 150 21.65 -12.75 -11.01
CA GLU A 150 22.72 -11.89 -11.56
C GLU A 150 22.94 -12.12 -13.06
N ASP A 151 22.88 -13.36 -13.50
CA ASP A 151 23.00 -13.74 -14.92
C ASP A 151 21.82 -13.21 -15.74
N GLN A 152 20.60 -13.35 -15.25
CA GLN A 152 19.38 -12.81 -15.87
C GLN A 152 19.42 -11.27 -15.91
N LEU A 153 19.83 -10.63 -14.81
CA LEU A 153 19.95 -9.18 -14.75
C LEU A 153 20.96 -8.66 -15.80
N LYS A 154 22.11 -9.33 -15.94
CA LYS A 154 23.10 -9.01 -16.95
C LYS A 154 22.55 -9.17 -18.37
N ALA A 155 21.81 -10.27 -18.62
CA ALA A 155 21.19 -10.52 -19.93
C ALA A 155 20.14 -9.46 -20.28
N LEU A 156 19.27 -9.08 -19.34
CA LEU A 156 18.25 -8.03 -19.51
C LEU A 156 18.89 -6.68 -19.86
N TYR A 157 19.90 -6.26 -19.10
CA TYR A 157 20.60 -5.00 -19.39
C TYR A 157 21.37 -5.07 -20.73
N ALA A 158 21.94 -6.21 -21.09
CA ALA A 158 22.59 -6.39 -22.38
C ALA A 158 21.59 -6.27 -23.54
N ALA A 159 20.39 -6.87 -23.40
CA ALA A 159 19.33 -6.74 -24.40
C ALA A 159 18.87 -5.28 -24.57
N ILE A 160 18.60 -4.55 -23.48
CA ILE A 160 18.20 -3.14 -23.53
C ILE A 160 19.31 -2.26 -24.16
N ARG A 161 20.57 -2.55 -23.86
CA ARG A 161 21.72 -1.84 -24.45
C ARG A 161 21.85 -2.09 -25.95
N GLN A 162 21.58 -3.31 -26.40
CA GLN A 162 21.63 -3.68 -27.82
C GLN A 162 20.45 -3.09 -28.58
N ASP A 163 19.27 -3.13 -27.98
CA ASP A 163 18.02 -2.60 -28.54
C ASP A 163 17.16 -1.98 -27.42
N ALA A 164 17.15 -0.65 -27.35
CA ALA A 164 16.42 0.08 -26.34
C ALA A 164 14.87 -0.13 -26.41
N THR A 165 14.35 -0.61 -27.55
CA THR A 165 12.91 -0.92 -27.70
C THR A 165 12.48 -2.11 -26.85
N VAL A 166 13.38 -2.94 -26.36
CA VAL A 166 13.11 -3.97 -25.34
C VAL A 166 12.52 -3.35 -24.07
N ALA A 167 12.95 -2.13 -23.73
CA ALA A 167 12.35 -1.34 -22.64
C ALA A 167 11.25 -0.38 -23.12
N GLY A 168 10.71 -0.59 -24.33
CA GLY A 168 9.61 0.17 -24.92
C GLY A 168 10.05 1.32 -25.82
N GLU A 169 9.19 1.67 -26.78
CA GLU A 169 9.45 2.74 -27.76
C GLU A 169 9.66 4.11 -27.08
N GLU A 170 8.90 4.40 -26.03
CA GLU A 170 9.05 5.65 -25.27
C GLU A 170 10.44 5.73 -24.64
N PHE A 171 10.94 4.65 -24.05
CA PHE A 171 12.29 4.62 -23.48
C PHE A 171 13.37 4.75 -24.58
N ALA A 172 13.21 4.08 -25.69
CA ALA A 172 14.13 4.19 -26.83
C ALA A 172 14.22 5.64 -27.35
N ALA A 173 13.11 6.34 -27.42
CA ALA A 173 13.06 7.75 -27.83
C ALA A 173 13.76 8.71 -26.86
N MET A 174 14.00 8.32 -25.61
CA MET A 174 14.74 9.14 -24.63
C MET A 174 16.25 9.22 -24.94
N ASN A 175 16.78 8.35 -25.79
CA ASN A 175 18.21 8.31 -26.15
C ASN A 175 19.14 8.30 -24.93
N VAL A 176 18.84 7.45 -23.95
CA VAL A 176 19.55 7.36 -22.67
C VAL A 176 20.97 6.82 -22.90
N SER A 177 21.99 7.48 -22.30
CA SER A 177 23.35 6.98 -22.36
C SER A 177 23.49 5.66 -21.57
N GLU A 178 24.45 4.80 -21.97
CA GLU A 178 24.72 3.55 -21.25
C GLU A 178 25.04 3.81 -19.77
N LYS A 179 25.76 4.86 -19.45
CA LYS A 179 26.07 5.27 -18.08
C LYS A 179 24.80 5.63 -17.29
N ASP A 180 23.87 6.35 -17.89
CA ASP A 180 22.65 6.77 -17.25
C ASP A 180 21.65 5.61 -17.13
N LEU A 181 21.64 4.68 -18.10
CA LEU A 181 20.87 3.45 -18.01
C LEU A 181 21.21 2.71 -16.69
N PHE A 182 22.47 2.40 -16.43
CA PHE A 182 22.87 1.67 -15.21
C PHE A 182 22.72 2.49 -13.93
N LYS A 183 22.88 3.80 -14.01
CA LYS A 183 22.84 4.69 -12.83
C LYS A 183 21.41 4.98 -12.38
N HIS A 184 20.47 5.02 -13.29
CA HIS A 184 19.11 5.52 -13.03
C HIS A 184 18.02 4.48 -13.29
N SER A 185 18.35 3.23 -13.56
CA SER A 185 17.35 2.19 -13.71
C SER A 185 17.45 1.07 -12.69
N LEU A 186 16.35 0.37 -12.52
CA LEU A 186 16.22 -0.82 -11.70
C LEU A 186 15.36 -1.83 -12.45
N ILE A 187 15.72 -3.11 -12.36
CA ILE A 187 14.91 -4.22 -12.85
C ILE A 187 14.52 -5.08 -11.66
N ILE A 188 13.25 -5.32 -11.49
CA ILE A 188 12.69 -6.15 -10.41
C ILE A 188 11.88 -7.32 -10.98
N PRO A 189 11.78 -8.45 -10.28
CA PRO A 189 10.80 -9.48 -10.61
C PRO A 189 9.40 -8.91 -10.53
N SER A 190 8.52 -9.29 -11.46
CA SER A 190 7.13 -8.89 -11.48
C SER A 190 6.24 -10.12 -11.60
N SER A 191 5.15 -10.17 -10.84
CA SER A 191 4.11 -11.20 -10.94
C SER A 191 2.80 -10.68 -11.55
N ILE A 192 2.82 -9.46 -12.12
CA ILE A 192 1.66 -8.87 -12.81
C ILE A 192 2.08 -8.19 -14.11
N SER A 193 1.11 -7.99 -15.01
CA SER A 193 1.25 -7.13 -16.17
C SER A 193 1.09 -5.66 -15.76
N TYR A 194 2.16 -4.87 -15.84
CA TYR A 194 2.11 -3.43 -15.59
C TYR A 194 1.25 -2.69 -16.61
N LYS A 195 1.28 -3.15 -17.86
CA LYS A 195 0.43 -2.63 -18.93
C LYS A 195 -1.07 -2.77 -18.64
N ASP A 196 -1.49 -3.87 -18.00
CA ASP A 196 -2.88 -4.06 -17.61
C ASP A 196 -3.21 -3.27 -16.33
N LEU A 197 -2.26 -3.14 -15.40
CA LEU A 197 -2.41 -2.30 -14.20
C LEU A 197 -2.66 -0.82 -14.58
N GLN A 198 -2.03 -0.31 -15.65
CA GLN A 198 -2.32 1.04 -16.17
C GLN A 198 -3.77 1.20 -16.68
N LYS A 199 -4.49 0.10 -16.85
CA LYS A 199 -5.92 0.06 -17.21
C LYS A 199 -6.81 -0.38 -16.04
N GLU A 200 -6.29 -0.20 -14.82
CA GLU A 200 -6.97 -0.54 -13.56
C GLU A 200 -7.33 -2.04 -13.45
N ARG A 201 -6.50 -2.93 -14.05
CA ARG A 201 -6.70 -4.38 -13.99
C ARG A 201 -5.46 -5.08 -13.49
N VAL A 202 -5.59 -5.86 -12.43
CA VAL A 202 -4.51 -6.72 -11.96
C VAL A 202 -4.57 -8.06 -12.69
N VAL A 203 -3.63 -8.28 -13.60
CA VAL A 203 -3.51 -9.52 -14.38
C VAL A 203 -2.21 -10.20 -14.01
N LYS A 204 -2.29 -11.44 -13.50
CA LYS A 204 -1.11 -12.23 -13.14
C LYS A 204 -0.26 -12.54 -14.37
N GLN A 205 1.00 -12.17 -14.31
CA GLN A 205 1.98 -12.38 -15.37
C GLN A 205 3.38 -12.39 -14.77
N ASP A 206 4.07 -13.51 -14.84
CA ASP A 206 5.47 -13.57 -14.41
C ASP A 206 6.37 -12.91 -15.46
N GLY A 207 7.34 -12.12 -14.98
CA GLY A 207 8.27 -11.40 -15.82
C GLY A 207 9.14 -10.44 -15.01
N TYR A 208 9.52 -9.35 -15.64
CA TYR A 208 10.33 -8.31 -15.00
C TYR A 208 9.71 -6.94 -15.27
N LEU A 209 9.80 -6.06 -14.29
CA LEU A 209 9.46 -4.65 -14.43
C LEU A 209 10.77 -3.84 -14.54
N PHE A 210 10.96 -3.15 -15.66
CA PHE A 210 12.01 -2.16 -15.84
C PHE A 210 11.51 -0.81 -15.35
N ILE A 211 12.32 -0.14 -14.53
CA ILE A 211 12.02 1.16 -13.93
C ILE A 211 13.17 2.10 -14.22
N TYR A 212 12.89 3.23 -14.88
CA TYR A 212 13.87 4.27 -15.14
C TYR A 212 13.50 5.54 -14.41
N PHE A 213 14.34 5.96 -13.46
CA PHE A 213 14.11 7.12 -12.60
C PHE A 213 14.53 8.41 -13.30
N ARG A 214 13.66 9.40 -13.29
CA ARG A 214 13.85 10.71 -13.92
C ARG A 214 13.75 11.80 -12.86
N GLN A 215 14.79 12.62 -12.76
CA GLN A 215 14.79 13.71 -11.77
C GLN A 215 13.58 14.64 -11.95
N GLY A 216 12.81 14.84 -10.88
CA GLY A 216 11.64 15.72 -10.87
C GLY A 216 10.43 15.20 -11.64
N GLN A 217 10.43 13.94 -12.05
CA GLN A 217 9.33 13.30 -12.79
C GLN A 217 9.00 11.94 -12.19
N THR A 218 7.79 11.46 -12.47
CA THR A 218 7.42 10.07 -12.22
C THR A 218 8.35 9.13 -13.02
N PRO A 219 8.86 8.06 -12.42
CA PRO A 219 9.69 7.10 -13.13
C PRO A 219 8.94 6.44 -14.29
N TYR A 220 9.65 6.18 -15.36
CA TYR A 220 9.16 5.34 -16.45
C TYR A 220 9.17 3.89 -16.01
N MET A 221 8.07 3.17 -16.24
CA MET A 221 7.94 1.76 -15.89
C MET A 221 7.34 0.98 -17.06
N VAL A 222 7.88 -0.21 -17.32
CA VAL A 222 7.39 -1.09 -18.39
C VAL A 222 7.72 -2.55 -18.11
N ASP A 223 6.80 -3.44 -18.53
CA ASP A 223 7.07 -4.88 -18.54
C ASP A 223 8.15 -5.22 -19.56
N ILE A 224 9.16 -6.02 -19.15
CA ILE A 224 10.18 -6.55 -20.04
C ILE A 224 10.27 -8.08 -19.91
N LYS A 225 10.71 -8.72 -20.98
CA LYS A 225 10.95 -10.17 -21.06
C LYS A 225 12.30 -10.43 -21.71
N LEU A 226 12.93 -11.56 -21.36
CA LEU A 226 14.06 -12.12 -22.11
C LEU A 226 13.57 -12.87 -23.33
#